data_89a3d8ff33d628a124bcdbe025a6fcb0
#
_entry.id   89a3d8ff33d628a124bcdbe025a6fcb0
#
_cell.length_a   1.000
_cell.length_b   1.000
_cell.length_c   1.000
_cell.angle_alpha   90.00
_cell.angle_beta   90.00
_cell.angle_gamma   90.00
#
_symmetry.space_group_name_H-M   'P 1'
#
loop_
_entity.id
_entity.type
_entity.pdbx_description
1 polymer ?
#
loop_
_entity_poly.entity_id
_entity_poly.type
_entity_poly.pdbx_seq_one_letter_code
_entity_poly.pdbx_strand_id
1 'polypeptide(L)'
;MSTYPSIFNDVIGPVMRGPSSSHCAASLRIARLCRDLMDENIKDILIEFDPNGSLATTHKSQGSDMGLFGGFLGWEAFDERLPGSDKHIVTAGINVTITITDIGNSHPNLYQITLSNHKETRKLTAISTGGGMIEVTAIDDVPVCMAGDYFETLIYCEKPGTILPLLQASVTCDEITVHKGAVNFIEIKSQRFLDAAMYKDCLLYTSRCV
;
A
#
# COMPACT_ATOMS: atom_id res chain seq x y z
N MET A 1 14.40 -7.36 12.12
CA MET A 1 13.70 -8.09 11.05
C MET A 1 13.64 -9.55 11.44
N SER A 2 12.47 -10.16 11.39
CA SER A 2 12.35 -11.61 11.59
C SER A 2 13.08 -12.32 10.45
N THR A 3 14.00 -13.21 10.78
CA THR A 3 14.72 -14.03 9.78
C THR A 3 13.98 -15.32 9.46
N TYR A 4 12.77 -15.49 9.99
CA TYR A 4 11.97 -16.69 9.80
C TYR A 4 11.01 -16.50 8.62
N PRO A 5 10.86 -17.51 7.74
CA PRO A 5 9.94 -17.45 6.62
C PRO A 5 8.48 -17.41 7.12
N SER A 6 7.67 -16.60 6.45
CA SER A 6 6.23 -16.53 6.67
C SER A 6 5.53 -17.69 5.94
N ILE A 7 4.63 -18.40 6.62
CA ILE A 7 3.86 -19.47 5.99
C ILE A 7 3.00 -18.92 4.85
N PHE A 8 2.38 -17.75 5.02
CA PHE A 8 1.48 -17.16 4.03
C PHE A 8 2.21 -16.44 2.91
N ASN A 9 3.39 -15.92 3.15
CA ASN A 9 4.16 -15.20 2.15
C ASN A 9 5.19 -16.08 1.44
N ASP A 10 5.89 -16.92 2.18
CA ASP A 10 7.03 -17.68 1.63
C ASP A 10 6.68 -19.13 1.25
N VAL A 11 5.60 -19.69 1.81
CA VAL A 11 5.22 -21.09 1.60
C VAL A 11 3.94 -21.21 0.75
N ILE A 12 2.84 -20.55 1.14
CA ILE A 12 1.56 -20.62 0.44
C ILE A 12 1.50 -19.57 -0.68
N GLY A 13 1.97 -18.35 -0.39
CA GLY A 13 1.93 -17.22 -1.30
C GLY A 13 0.53 -16.67 -1.57
N PRO A 14 0.43 -15.53 -2.22
CA PRO A 14 -0.84 -14.91 -2.59
C PRO A 14 -1.47 -15.61 -3.81
N VAL A 15 -2.77 -15.37 -4.03
CA VAL A 15 -3.44 -15.76 -5.27
C VAL A 15 -2.76 -15.08 -6.45
N MET A 16 -2.28 -15.88 -7.41
CA MET A 16 -1.51 -15.42 -8.55
C MET A 16 -2.40 -15.09 -9.74
N ARG A 17 -2.03 -14.03 -10.46
CA ARG A 17 -2.61 -13.64 -11.74
C ARG A 17 -1.50 -13.35 -12.74
N GLY A 18 -1.62 -13.92 -13.96
CA GLY A 18 -0.76 -13.61 -15.10
C GLY A 18 -1.17 -12.32 -15.81
N PRO A 19 -0.33 -11.88 -16.78
CA PRO A 19 0.76 -12.67 -17.40
C PRO A 19 2.02 -12.85 -16.55
N SER A 20 2.30 -11.98 -15.60
CA SER A 20 3.48 -12.10 -14.72
C SER A 20 3.09 -11.88 -13.26
N SER A 21 3.41 -12.82 -12.38
CA SER A 21 3.10 -12.72 -10.95
C SER A 21 3.78 -11.53 -10.27
N SER A 22 5.05 -11.27 -10.60
CA SER A 22 5.79 -10.14 -10.05
C SER A 22 5.33 -8.77 -10.57
N HIS A 23 4.53 -8.75 -11.64
CA HIS A 23 3.95 -7.53 -12.19
C HIS A 23 2.46 -7.45 -11.87
N CYS A 24 1.63 -8.34 -12.40
CA CYS A 24 0.18 -8.26 -12.24
C CYS A 24 -0.29 -8.51 -10.80
N ALA A 25 0.10 -9.63 -10.17
CA ALA A 25 -0.38 -9.96 -8.83
C ALA A 25 0.21 -9.00 -7.78
N ALA A 26 1.50 -8.67 -7.90
CA ALA A 26 2.13 -7.71 -6.98
C ALA A 26 1.51 -6.32 -7.10
N SER A 27 1.31 -5.81 -8.32
CA SER A 27 0.72 -4.49 -8.53
C SER A 27 -0.72 -4.39 -8.04
N LEU A 28 -1.51 -5.46 -8.17
CA LEU A 28 -2.87 -5.53 -7.63
C LEU A 28 -2.86 -5.39 -6.10
N ARG A 29 -1.96 -6.10 -5.42
CA ARG A 29 -1.80 -6.00 -3.96
C ARG A 29 -1.37 -4.60 -3.53
N ILE A 30 -0.38 -4.02 -4.22
CA ILE A 30 0.09 -2.65 -3.95
C ILE A 30 -1.07 -1.66 -4.09
N ALA A 31 -1.84 -1.76 -5.17
CA ALA A 31 -2.96 -0.86 -5.42
C ALA A 31 -4.10 -1.01 -4.39
N ARG A 32 -4.33 -2.20 -3.86
CA ARG A 32 -5.28 -2.41 -2.76
C ARG A 32 -4.83 -1.70 -1.48
N LEU A 33 -3.53 -1.80 -1.13
CA LEU A 33 -2.99 -1.03 0.00
C LEU A 33 -3.10 0.49 -0.21
N CYS A 34 -2.88 0.95 -1.44
CA CYS A 34 -3.14 2.35 -1.80
C CYS A 34 -4.60 2.75 -1.57
N ARG A 35 -5.53 1.86 -1.90
CA ARG A 35 -6.98 2.08 -1.70
C ARG A 35 -7.32 2.17 -0.22
N ASP A 36 -6.75 1.27 0.59
CA ASP A 36 -6.93 1.29 2.04
C ASP A 36 -6.33 2.56 2.66
N LEU A 37 -5.15 3.00 2.19
CA LEU A 37 -4.48 4.23 2.64
C LEU A 37 -5.33 5.50 2.41
N MET A 38 -6.25 5.48 1.45
CA MET A 38 -7.15 6.58 1.08
C MET A 38 -8.60 6.38 1.54
N ASP A 39 -8.90 5.46 2.45
CA ASP A 39 -10.25 5.05 2.86
C ASP A 39 -11.17 4.83 1.65
N GLU A 40 -10.65 4.16 0.62
CA GLU A 40 -11.36 3.85 -0.63
C GLU A 40 -11.78 5.06 -1.48
N ASN A 41 -11.39 6.27 -1.11
CA ASN A 41 -11.79 7.51 -1.76
C ASN A 41 -10.63 8.11 -2.58
N ILE A 42 -10.42 7.59 -3.77
CA ILE A 42 -9.37 8.04 -4.70
C ILE A 42 -10.02 8.76 -5.88
N LYS A 43 -9.40 9.87 -6.31
CA LYS A 43 -9.81 10.64 -7.50
C LYS A 43 -8.73 10.65 -8.57
N ASP A 44 -7.52 10.97 -8.19
CA ASP A 44 -6.39 11.09 -9.10
C ASP A 44 -5.24 10.22 -8.60
N ILE A 45 -4.59 9.54 -9.54
CA ILE A 45 -3.47 8.63 -9.28
C ILE A 45 -2.35 8.99 -10.23
N LEU A 46 -1.17 9.27 -9.69
CA LEU A 46 0.08 9.35 -10.44
C LEU A 46 0.93 8.13 -10.09
N ILE A 47 1.29 7.36 -11.09
CA ILE A 47 2.18 6.20 -10.99
C ILE A 47 3.48 6.56 -11.69
N GLU A 48 4.59 6.40 -10.99
CA GLU A 48 5.92 6.71 -11.51
C GLU A 48 6.79 5.46 -11.49
N PHE A 49 7.41 5.18 -12.65
CA PHE A 49 8.37 4.09 -12.80
C PHE A 49 9.72 4.65 -13.23
N ASP A 50 10.79 4.12 -12.64
CA ASP A 50 12.14 4.53 -12.99
C ASP A 50 12.54 4.01 -14.38
N PRO A 51 13.16 4.83 -15.25
CA PRO A 51 13.58 4.41 -16.59
C PRO A 51 14.60 3.26 -16.59
N ASN A 52 15.35 3.09 -15.49
CA ASN A 52 16.31 2.00 -15.32
C ASN A 52 15.69 0.76 -14.68
N GLY A 53 14.42 0.83 -14.25
CA GLY A 53 13.67 -0.28 -13.69
C GLY A 53 13.06 -1.19 -14.78
N SER A 54 12.65 -2.39 -14.39
CA SER A 54 12.01 -3.34 -15.30
C SER A 54 10.61 -2.86 -15.74
N LEU A 55 9.93 -2.11 -14.89
CA LEU A 55 8.55 -1.66 -15.09
C LEU A 55 8.43 -0.63 -16.22
N ALA A 56 9.45 0.21 -16.45
CA ALA A 56 9.43 1.24 -17.47
C ALA A 56 9.03 0.71 -18.87
N THR A 57 9.49 -0.48 -19.22
CA THR A 57 9.23 -1.09 -20.53
C THR A 57 8.22 -2.23 -20.47
N THR A 58 7.90 -2.76 -19.30
CA THR A 58 7.13 -3.99 -19.15
C THR A 58 5.79 -3.81 -18.44
N HIS A 59 5.51 -2.66 -17.80
CA HIS A 59 4.31 -2.47 -16.98
C HIS A 59 3.01 -2.86 -17.71
N LYS A 60 2.90 -2.50 -18.99
CA LYS A 60 1.74 -2.81 -19.81
C LYS A 60 1.71 -4.27 -20.25
N SER A 61 2.82 -4.76 -20.83
CA SER A 61 2.90 -6.11 -21.42
C SER A 61 2.89 -7.21 -20.37
N GLN A 62 3.42 -6.95 -19.17
CA GLN A 62 3.50 -7.90 -18.06
C GLN A 62 2.31 -7.79 -17.10
N GLY A 63 1.38 -6.88 -17.35
CA GLY A 63 0.12 -6.77 -16.63
C GLY A 63 0.15 -5.95 -15.34
N SER A 64 1.18 -5.13 -15.10
CA SER A 64 1.20 -4.22 -13.94
C SER A 64 0.04 -3.23 -13.99
N ASP A 65 -0.24 -2.64 -15.15
CA ASP A 65 -1.36 -1.70 -15.32
C ASP A 65 -2.68 -2.38 -14.97
N MET A 66 -2.90 -3.58 -15.52
CA MET A 66 -4.11 -4.37 -15.25
C MET A 66 -4.28 -4.66 -13.76
N GLY A 67 -3.19 -5.06 -13.10
CA GLY A 67 -3.20 -5.32 -11.66
C GLY A 67 -3.46 -4.06 -10.84
N LEU A 68 -2.75 -2.96 -11.14
CA LEU A 68 -2.95 -1.67 -10.47
C LEU A 68 -4.40 -1.19 -10.59
N PHE A 69 -4.95 -1.16 -11.80
CA PHE A 69 -6.32 -0.68 -12.02
C PHE A 69 -7.35 -1.55 -11.29
N GLY A 70 -7.19 -2.88 -11.35
CA GLY A 70 -8.04 -3.80 -10.60
C GLY A 70 -7.95 -3.60 -9.09
N GLY A 71 -6.75 -3.42 -8.56
CA GLY A 71 -6.52 -3.18 -7.14
C GLY A 71 -7.12 -1.86 -6.66
N PHE A 72 -6.98 -0.76 -7.42
CA PHE A 72 -7.65 0.52 -7.11
C PHE A 72 -9.17 0.42 -7.15
N LEU A 73 -9.73 -0.49 -7.96
CA LEU A 73 -11.15 -0.80 -7.99
C LEU A 73 -11.59 -1.74 -6.85
N GLY A 74 -10.66 -2.22 -6.03
CA GLY A 74 -10.93 -3.14 -4.92
C GLY A 74 -11.16 -4.58 -5.36
N TRP A 75 -10.72 -4.96 -6.56
CA TRP A 75 -10.92 -6.31 -7.08
C TRP A 75 -9.88 -7.30 -6.55
N GLU A 76 -10.28 -8.56 -6.55
CA GLU A 76 -9.39 -9.67 -6.21
C GLU A 76 -8.64 -10.19 -7.45
N ALA A 77 -7.54 -10.90 -7.24
CA ALA A 77 -6.71 -11.43 -8.32
C ALA A 77 -7.45 -12.44 -9.23
N PHE A 78 -8.50 -13.06 -8.73
CA PHE A 78 -9.34 -13.99 -9.49
C PHE A 78 -10.54 -13.32 -10.19
N ASP A 79 -10.70 -12.00 -10.09
CA ASP A 79 -11.81 -11.29 -10.73
C ASP A 79 -11.67 -11.35 -12.26
N GLU A 80 -12.71 -11.86 -12.91
CA GLU A 80 -12.74 -12.05 -14.36
C GLU A 80 -12.75 -10.73 -15.15
N ARG A 81 -13.10 -9.61 -14.52
CA ARG A 81 -13.12 -8.28 -15.12
C ARG A 81 -11.73 -7.67 -15.28
N LEU A 82 -10.71 -8.22 -14.61
CA LEU A 82 -9.34 -7.67 -14.63
C LEU A 82 -8.82 -7.33 -16.05
N PRO A 83 -9.00 -8.14 -17.08
CA PRO A 83 -8.52 -7.80 -18.43
C PRO A 83 -9.12 -6.50 -19.00
N GLY A 84 -10.26 -6.05 -18.49
CA GLY A 84 -10.93 -4.80 -18.88
C GLY A 84 -10.80 -3.67 -17.83
N SER A 85 -9.92 -3.82 -16.86
CA SER A 85 -9.78 -2.87 -15.74
C SER A 85 -9.47 -1.44 -16.17
N ASP A 86 -8.80 -1.25 -17.31
CA ASP A 86 -8.54 0.04 -17.94
C ASP A 86 -9.82 0.84 -18.26
N LYS A 87 -10.86 0.17 -18.72
CA LYS A 87 -12.16 0.78 -19.00
C LYS A 87 -12.95 1.05 -17.72
N HIS A 88 -12.86 0.10 -16.80
CA HIS A 88 -13.61 0.17 -15.54
C HIS A 88 -13.09 1.29 -14.63
N ILE A 89 -11.78 1.54 -14.57
CA ILE A 89 -11.22 2.60 -13.74
C ILE A 89 -11.65 3.99 -14.23
N VAL A 90 -11.70 4.18 -15.55
CA VAL A 90 -12.24 5.40 -16.17
C VAL A 90 -13.72 5.58 -15.86
N THR A 91 -14.50 4.50 -15.97
CA THR A 91 -15.95 4.52 -15.65
C THR A 91 -16.19 4.83 -14.17
N ALA A 92 -15.30 4.40 -13.27
CA ALA A 92 -15.34 4.73 -11.85
C ALA A 92 -15.00 6.21 -11.56
N GLY A 93 -14.57 6.97 -12.58
CA GLY A 93 -14.22 8.39 -12.45
C GLY A 93 -12.89 8.61 -11.73
N ILE A 94 -11.98 7.64 -11.80
CA ILE A 94 -10.62 7.73 -11.28
C ILE A 94 -9.68 8.06 -12.44
N ASN A 95 -8.93 9.14 -12.30
CA ASN A 95 -7.93 9.56 -13.29
C ASN A 95 -6.60 8.90 -12.96
N VAL A 96 -6.02 8.18 -13.91
CA VAL A 96 -4.72 7.53 -13.73
C VAL A 96 -3.73 8.09 -14.74
N THR A 97 -2.59 8.54 -14.25
CA THR A 97 -1.44 8.98 -15.05
C THR A 97 -0.26 8.09 -14.74
N ILE A 98 0.38 7.53 -15.76
CA ILE A 98 1.61 6.75 -15.62
C ILE A 98 2.73 7.53 -16.29
N THR A 99 3.84 7.75 -15.57
CA THR A 99 5.01 8.45 -16.07
C THR A 99 6.27 7.59 -15.88
N ILE A 100 7.19 7.74 -16.81
CA ILE A 100 8.54 7.16 -16.71
C ILE A 100 9.48 8.31 -16.39
N THR A 101 9.99 8.33 -15.17
CA THR A 101 10.84 9.42 -14.68
C THR A 101 11.85 8.90 -13.67
N ASP A 102 12.96 9.60 -13.53
CA ASP A 102 13.97 9.25 -12.51
C ASP A 102 13.40 9.50 -11.11
N ILE A 103 13.21 8.43 -10.38
CA ILE A 103 12.72 8.42 -9.00
C ILE A 103 13.76 7.89 -8.01
N GLY A 104 15.03 7.78 -8.44
CA GLY A 104 16.10 7.25 -7.61
C GLY A 104 15.99 5.74 -7.43
N ASN A 105 16.09 4.99 -8.52
CA ASN A 105 15.88 3.55 -8.56
C ASN A 105 16.75 2.77 -7.55
N SER A 106 16.11 2.26 -6.52
CA SER A 106 16.71 1.36 -5.52
C SER A 106 16.40 -0.12 -5.78
N HIS A 107 15.43 -0.40 -6.66
CA HIS A 107 14.98 -1.76 -6.96
C HIS A 107 14.36 -1.85 -8.37
N PRO A 108 14.63 -2.90 -9.18
CA PRO A 108 14.12 -2.99 -10.56
C PRO A 108 12.60 -3.00 -10.67
N ASN A 109 11.88 -3.43 -9.64
CA ASN A 109 10.43 -3.47 -9.59
C ASN A 109 9.89 -2.47 -8.55
N LEU A 110 10.34 -1.22 -8.63
CA LEU A 110 9.92 -0.12 -7.76
C LEU A 110 8.66 0.54 -8.29
N TYR A 111 7.70 0.74 -7.42
CA TYR A 111 6.45 1.49 -7.63
C TYR A 111 6.46 2.72 -6.75
N GLN A 112 6.33 3.90 -7.34
CA GLN A 112 6.05 5.13 -6.61
C GLN A 112 4.67 5.62 -7.04
N ILE A 113 3.74 5.74 -6.09
CA ILE A 113 2.34 6.02 -6.37
C ILE A 113 1.90 7.18 -5.49
N THR A 114 1.43 8.25 -6.14
CA THR A 114 0.80 9.38 -5.47
C THR A 114 -0.71 9.32 -5.71
N LEU A 115 -1.47 9.40 -4.63
CA LEU A 115 -2.92 9.29 -4.60
C LEU A 115 -3.50 10.60 -4.10
N SER A 116 -4.54 11.10 -4.72
CA SER A 116 -5.19 12.32 -4.23
C SER A 116 -6.72 12.30 -4.39
N ASN A 117 -7.36 13.06 -3.55
CA ASN A 117 -8.75 13.44 -3.62
C ASN A 117 -8.92 14.90 -3.17
N HIS A 118 -10.16 15.37 -3.01
CA HIS A 118 -10.45 16.75 -2.60
C HIS A 118 -10.02 17.11 -1.16
N LYS A 119 -9.60 16.11 -0.34
CA LYS A 119 -9.26 16.31 1.08
C LYS A 119 -7.77 16.17 1.35
N GLU A 120 -7.10 15.25 0.65
CA GLU A 120 -5.73 14.87 0.98
C GLU A 120 -4.98 14.29 -0.20
N THR A 121 -3.67 14.23 -0.04
CA THR A 121 -2.73 13.55 -0.92
C THR A 121 -1.89 12.61 -0.07
N ARG A 122 -1.69 11.38 -0.58
CA ARG A 122 -0.83 10.36 0.02
C ARG A 122 0.15 9.83 -1.01
N LYS A 123 1.30 9.41 -0.53
CA LYS A 123 2.33 8.79 -1.37
C LYS A 123 2.72 7.44 -0.79
N LEU A 124 2.75 6.42 -1.64
CA LEU A 124 3.19 5.08 -1.27
C LEU A 124 4.33 4.67 -2.19
N THR A 125 5.42 4.19 -1.59
CA THR A 125 6.53 3.58 -2.32
C THR A 125 6.59 2.10 -1.94
N ALA A 126 6.60 1.23 -2.94
CA ALA A 126 6.63 -0.22 -2.73
C ALA A 126 7.51 -0.92 -3.76
N ILE A 127 7.96 -2.11 -3.45
CA ILE A 127 8.68 -2.98 -4.36
C ILE A 127 7.94 -4.32 -4.50
N SER A 128 8.07 -4.92 -5.69
CA SER A 128 7.75 -6.34 -5.87
C SER A 128 9.00 -7.17 -5.63
N THR A 129 8.98 -8.02 -4.63
CA THR A 129 10.10 -8.89 -4.25
C THR A 129 10.12 -10.21 -5.02
N GLY A 130 9.15 -10.42 -5.92
CA GLY A 130 9.01 -11.64 -6.74
C GLY A 130 7.87 -12.53 -6.24
N GLY A 131 7.41 -13.45 -7.09
CA GLY A 131 6.36 -14.39 -6.71
C GLY A 131 5.02 -13.75 -6.28
N GLY A 132 4.72 -12.53 -6.74
CA GLY A 132 3.53 -11.78 -6.30
C GLY A 132 3.67 -11.14 -4.91
N MET A 133 4.82 -11.30 -4.27
CA MET A 133 5.13 -10.68 -2.98
C MET A 133 5.50 -9.22 -3.14
N ILE A 134 5.23 -8.45 -2.12
CA ILE A 134 5.47 -7.01 -2.10
C ILE A 134 6.07 -6.58 -0.75
N GLU A 135 6.71 -5.44 -0.76
CA GLU A 135 7.09 -4.70 0.45
C GLU A 135 6.78 -3.22 0.24
N VAL A 136 6.03 -2.61 1.15
CA VAL A 136 5.91 -1.15 1.21
C VAL A 136 7.13 -0.62 1.95
N THR A 137 7.90 0.22 1.28
CA THR A 137 9.18 0.74 1.79
C THR A 137 9.09 2.18 2.29
N ALA A 138 8.06 2.94 1.85
CA ALA A 138 7.79 4.26 2.40
C ALA A 138 6.31 4.65 2.25
N ILE A 139 5.80 5.44 3.20
CA ILE A 139 4.51 6.13 3.15
C ILE A 139 4.73 7.61 3.44
N ASP A 140 4.25 8.49 2.56
CA ASP A 140 4.45 9.95 2.64
C ASP A 140 5.95 10.33 2.80
N ASP A 141 6.81 9.63 2.06
CA ASP A 141 8.27 9.72 2.10
C ASP A 141 8.91 9.30 3.46
N VAL A 142 8.13 8.74 4.37
CA VAL A 142 8.62 8.21 5.64
C VAL A 142 8.91 6.71 5.47
N PRO A 143 10.15 6.26 5.73
CA PRO A 143 10.50 4.85 5.60
C PRO A 143 9.68 3.95 6.53
N VAL A 144 9.14 2.87 5.96
CA VAL A 144 8.45 1.78 6.66
C VAL A 144 8.94 0.43 6.14
N CYS A 145 8.52 -0.66 6.78
CA CYS A 145 8.78 -2.01 6.31
C CYS A 145 7.53 -2.85 6.53
N MET A 146 6.70 -2.97 5.47
CA MET A 146 5.42 -3.70 5.52
C MET A 146 5.43 -4.76 4.43
N ALA A 147 5.66 -6.02 4.81
CA ALA A 147 5.75 -7.15 3.88
C ALA A 147 4.47 -8.00 3.84
N GLY A 148 3.45 -7.66 4.62
CA GLY A 148 2.18 -8.36 4.70
C GLY A 148 2.15 -9.51 5.72
N ASP A 149 3.06 -9.51 6.69
CA ASP A 149 3.11 -10.48 7.79
C ASP A 149 2.18 -10.09 8.94
N TYR A 150 1.71 -8.85 8.97
CA TYR A 150 0.87 -8.27 10.00
C TYR A 150 -0.34 -7.54 9.40
N PHE A 151 -1.36 -7.37 10.22
CA PHE A 151 -2.33 -6.29 10.02
C PHE A 151 -1.66 -5.00 10.52
N GLU A 152 -1.53 -4.04 9.62
CA GLU A 152 -0.87 -2.76 9.87
C GLU A 152 -1.93 -1.68 10.03
N THR A 153 -1.92 -0.99 11.17
CA THR A 153 -2.83 0.13 11.44
C THR A 153 -2.01 1.41 11.53
N LEU A 154 -2.34 2.39 10.71
CA LEU A 154 -1.68 3.70 10.70
C LEU A 154 -2.56 4.75 11.36
N ILE A 155 -2.04 5.42 12.38
CA ILE A 155 -2.73 6.50 13.08
C ILE A 155 -1.98 7.81 12.83
N TYR A 156 -2.54 8.62 11.94
CA TYR A 156 -2.01 9.95 11.64
C TYR A 156 -2.31 10.92 12.78
N CYS A 157 -1.28 11.60 13.32
CA CYS A 157 -1.44 12.50 14.44
C CYS A 157 -0.33 13.54 14.52
N GLU A 158 -0.66 14.76 14.94
CA GLU A 158 0.31 15.83 15.11
C GLU A 158 1.29 15.59 16.27
N LYS A 159 0.81 14.97 17.35
CA LYS A 159 1.56 14.78 18.62
C LYS A 159 1.57 13.31 19.03
N PRO A 160 2.35 12.45 18.34
CA PRO A 160 2.36 11.02 18.61
C PRO A 160 2.76 10.67 20.04
N GLY A 161 3.63 11.46 20.69
CA GLY A 161 4.03 11.24 22.08
C GLY A 161 2.91 11.35 23.11
N THR A 162 1.82 12.05 22.78
CA THR A 162 0.63 12.14 23.67
C THR A 162 -0.27 10.91 23.52
N ILE A 163 -0.35 10.37 22.30
CA ILE A 163 -1.26 9.26 21.95
C ILE A 163 -0.61 7.90 22.25
N LEU A 164 0.69 7.79 22.06
CA LEU A 164 1.43 6.53 22.20
C LEU A 164 1.20 5.82 23.55
N PRO A 165 1.28 6.49 24.74
CA PRO A 165 1.03 5.81 26.02
C PRO A 165 -0.40 5.28 26.15
N LEU A 166 -1.37 5.97 25.58
CA LEU A 166 -2.78 5.56 25.58
C LEU A 166 -2.98 4.31 24.72
N LEU A 167 -2.39 4.28 23.53
CA LEU A 167 -2.43 3.12 22.65
C LEU A 167 -1.75 1.91 23.29
N GLN A 168 -0.58 2.11 23.89
CA GLN A 168 0.16 1.03 24.58
C GLN A 168 -0.63 0.43 25.76
N ALA A 169 -1.48 1.22 26.39
CA ALA A 169 -2.35 0.75 27.48
C ALA A 169 -3.63 0.06 27.00
N SER A 170 -4.10 0.39 25.79
CA SER A 170 -5.42 -0.02 25.29
C SER A 170 -5.37 -1.12 24.23
N VAL A 171 -4.25 -1.22 23.50
CA VAL A 171 -4.13 -2.10 22.33
C VAL A 171 -3.12 -3.22 22.60
N THR A 172 -3.55 -4.46 22.38
CA THR A 172 -2.62 -5.60 22.36
C THR A 172 -2.12 -5.80 20.93
N CYS A 173 -0.83 -5.67 20.73
CA CYS A 173 -0.18 -5.75 19.43
C CYS A 173 1.23 -6.31 19.55
N ASP A 174 1.86 -6.63 18.40
CA ASP A 174 3.22 -7.14 18.35
C ASP A 174 4.25 -6.01 18.41
N GLU A 175 3.94 -4.88 17.75
CA GLU A 175 4.83 -3.72 17.68
C GLU A 175 4.02 -2.42 17.56
N ILE A 176 4.51 -1.35 18.20
CA ILE A 176 4.04 0.03 17.99
C ILE A 176 5.25 0.91 17.71
N THR A 177 5.27 1.55 16.56
CA THR A 177 6.37 2.40 16.11
C THR A 177 5.87 3.80 15.79
N VAL A 178 6.61 4.83 16.24
CA VAL A 178 6.35 6.23 15.90
C VAL A 178 7.19 6.63 14.70
N HIS A 179 6.54 7.03 13.63
CA HIS A 179 7.17 7.58 12.44
C HIS A 179 7.04 9.10 12.43
N LYS A 180 8.14 9.78 12.12
CA LYS A 180 8.23 11.23 12.05
C LYS A 180 8.70 11.67 10.67
N GLY A 181 7.96 12.58 10.07
CA GLY A 181 8.26 13.13 8.76
C GLY A 181 7.49 14.42 8.51
N ALA A 182 7.18 14.71 7.25
CA ALA A 182 6.26 15.80 6.89
C ALA A 182 4.88 15.59 7.52
N VAL A 183 4.47 14.32 7.64
CA VAL A 183 3.30 13.88 8.38
C VAL A 183 3.76 12.84 9.41
N ASN A 184 3.34 13.00 10.67
CA ASN A 184 3.65 12.02 11.70
C ASN A 184 2.55 10.97 11.78
N PHE A 185 2.92 9.73 12.01
CA PHE A 185 1.97 8.66 12.28
C PHE A 185 2.55 7.61 13.23
N ILE A 186 1.65 6.85 13.85
CA ILE A 186 1.97 5.69 14.67
C ILE A 186 1.57 4.46 13.85
N GLU A 187 2.48 3.54 13.64
CA GLU A 187 2.27 2.23 13.05
C GLU A 187 2.06 1.20 14.14
N ILE A 188 1.00 0.40 14.02
CA ILE A 188 0.70 -0.70 14.94
C ILE A 188 0.66 -1.98 14.13
N LYS A 189 1.52 -2.95 14.48
CA LYS A 189 1.57 -4.28 13.88
C LYS A 189 0.87 -5.28 14.79
N SER A 190 -0.07 -6.06 14.25
CA SER A 190 -0.80 -7.07 15.02
C SER A 190 -1.14 -8.29 14.18
N GLN A 191 -1.30 -9.46 14.85
CA GLN A 191 -1.70 -10.70 14.19
C GLN A 191 -3.20 -10.78 13.89
N ARG A 192 -3.97 -9.76 14.26
CA ARG A 192 -5.41 -9.67 14.02
C ARG A 192 -5.80 -8.23 13.70
N PHE A 193 -6.86 -8.10 12.94
CA PHE A 193 -7.44 -6.78 12.67
C PHE A 193 -7.82 -6.08 13.98
N LEU A 194 -7.43 -4.82 14.11
CA LEU A 194 -7.79 -3.97 15.25
C LEU A 194 -9.10 -3.26 14.94
N ASP A 195 -10.13 -3.54 15.72
CA ASP A 195 -11.41 -2.82 15.62
C ASP A 195 -11.20 -1.35 16.04
N ALA A 196 -11.79 -0.44 15.30
CA ALA A 196 -11.77 1.00 15.59
C ALA A 196 -12.23 1.32 17.03
N ALA A 197 -13.13 0.53 17.62
CA ALA A 197 -13.56 0.66 18.99
C ALA A 197 -12.40 0.51 20.01
N MET A 198 -11.36 -0.25 19.67
CA MET A 198 -10.23 -0.50 20.57
C MET A 198 -9.31 0.72 20.78
N TYR A 199 -9.30 1.65 19.83
CA TYR A 199 -8.45 2.84 19.87
C TYR A 199 -9.21 4.16 19.70
N LYS A 200 -10.52 4.11 19.50
CA LYS A 200 -11.38 5.28 19.27
C LYS A 200 -11.28 6.31 20.39
N ASP A 201 -11.23 5.86 21.64
CA ASP A 201 -11.10 6.75 22.79
C ASP A 201 -9.74 7.45 22.84
N CYS A 202 -8.70 6.85 22.21
CA CYS A 202 -7.38 7.45 22.08
C CYS A 202 -7.35 8.56 21.01
N LEU A 203 -8.32 8.54 20.07
CA LEU A 203 -8.34 9.41 18.89
C LEU A 203 -9.24 10.64 19.06
N LEU A 204 -9.91 10.81 20.19
CA LEU A 204 -10.98 11.80 20.40
C LEU A 204 -10.60 13.27 20.14
N TYR A 205 -9.35 13.56 19.83
CA TYR A 205 -8.93 14.96 19.69
C TYR A 205 -8.22 15.38 18.40
N THR A 206 -7.67 14.52 17.52
CA THR A 206 -6.99 15.03 16.31
C THR A 206 -6.45 13.95 15.35
N SER A 207 -6.92 12.71 15.35
CA SER A 207 -6.23 11.65 14.63
C SER A 207 -7.16 10.95 13.63
N ARG A 208 -6.61 10.59 12.47
CA ARG A 208 -7.24 9.72 11.47
C ARG A 208 -6.57 8.36 11.51
N CYS A 209 -7.35 7.29 11.43
CA CYS A 209 -6.87 5.93 11.27
C CYS A 209 -7.10 5.45 9.83
N VAL A 210 -6.14 4.74 9.30
CA VAL A 210 -6.18 4.04 8.00
C VAL A 210 -5.79 2.59 8.23
#